data_272d8fe74af09c86256321bb5a54af6f
#
_entry.id   272d8fe74af09c86256321bb5a54af6f
#
_cell.length_a   1.000
_cell.length_b   1.000
_cell.length_c   1.000
_cell.angle_alpha   90.00
_cell.angle_beta   90.00
_cell.angle_gamma   90.00
#
_symmetry.space_group_name_H-M   'P 1'
#
loop_
_entity.id
_entity.type
_entity.pdbx_description
1 polymer ?
#
loop_
_entity_poly.entity_id
_entity_poly.type
_entity_poly.pdbx_seq_one_letter_code
_entity_poly.pdbx_strand_id
1 'polypeptide(L)'
;MKLWGGRFTKETNKLVHNFNASLSFDQKFYKQDIQGSIAHVTMLAKQGIIEESDKVAIINGLNSILTDIENGHLEFTPEHEDIHSFVEAHLIERIGEPGKKLHTGRSRNDQVALDMKLYVRDEIVELDSLLKTLLQSIMKVMEENTETFMPGFTHLQKAQPVTLAHHFGAYFEMFKRDRSRLTDIYDRMNYCPLGAGALAGTTYPLDREYTASLLNFDGPTLNSMDSVSDRDYVIELMSALSTIMMHLSRFCEEIIIWNSNEYRFVNIDDSYSTGSSIMPQKKNPDIAELIRGKTGRVYGALTSILTTMKGIPLAYNKDMQEDKEFAFDAIDTTKGCIALFTGMIDTMTFNKQVMESSAKNGFTNATDAADYLVNHGVPFRDAHGIVGQLVLFCEGKGISLDDMTLDEFKAISPVFEEDIYDAISLKTCVDKRLTIGAPGKEAMDKVIAINKEYLSK
;
A
#
# COMPACT_ATOMS: atom_id res chain seq x y z
N MET A 1 -4.37 26.95 -29.21
CA MET A 1 -3.21 27.47 -30.00
C MET A 1 -2.17 26.37 -30.11
N LYS A 2 -1.67 26.02 -31.31
CA LYS A 2 -0.60 25.00 -31.42
C LYS A 2 0.75 25.65 -31.08
N LEU A 3 1.41 25.16 -30.07
CA LEU A 3 2.70 25.71 -29.58
C LEU A 3 3.91 25.32 -30.49
N TRP A 4 3.73 24.38 -31.45
CA TRP A 4 4.79 23.78 -32.28
C TRP A 4 4.51 23.82 -33.80
N GLY A 5 3.72 24.78 -34.29
CA GLY A 5 3.22 24.82 -35.68
C GLY A 5 4.18 25.34 -36.77
N GLY A 6 5.33 25.91 -36.42
CA GLY A 6 6.13 26.74 -37.36
C GLY A 6 6.73 26.01 -38.58
N ARG A 7 6.93 24.69 -38.54
CA ARG A 7 7.51 23.89 -39.64
C ARG A 7 6.46 23.14 -40.47
N PHE A 8 5.26 22.99 -39.95
CA PHE A 8 4.25 22.12 -40.56
C PHE A 8 3.39 22.91 -41.56
N THR A 9 3.22 22.36 -42.77
CA THR A 9 2.47 22.96 -43.86
C THR A 9 1.03 22.40 -43.97
N LYS A 10 0.69 21.41 -43.18
CA LYS A 10 -0.66 20.75 -43.14
C LYS A 10 -1.24 20.75 -41.75
N GLU A 11 -2.55 20.81 -41.66
CA GLU A 11 -3.24 20.60 -40.40
C GLU A 11 -3.09 19.16 -39.90
N THR A 12 -3.02 18.99 -38.56
CA THR A 12 -3.00 17.65 -37.94
C THR A 12 -4.34 16.97 -38.13
N ASN A 13 -4.32 15.71 -38.56
CA ASN A 13 -5.52 14.91 -38.65
C ASN A 13 -6.18 14.81 -37.25
N LYS A 14 -7.50 14.96 -37.20
CA LYS A 14 -8.26 14.92 -35.92
C LYS A 14 -8.08 13.63 -35.14
N LEU A 15 -7.98 12.47 -35.81
CA LEU A 15 -7.70 11.19 -35.16
C LEU A 15 -6.32 11.17 -34.52
N VAL A 16 -5.31 11.72 -35.20
CA VAL A 16 -3.93 11.85 -34.66
C VAL A 16 -3.91 12.78 -33.45
N HIS A 17 -4.63 13.91 -33.51
CA HIS A 17 -4.75 14.80 -32.37
C HIS A 17 -5.35 14.08 -31.15
N ASN A 18 -6.50 13.42 -31.32
CA ASN A 18 -7.16 12.74 -30.23
C ASN A 18 -6.34 11.57 -29.68
N PHE A 19 -5.60 10.86 -30.54
CA PHE A 19 -4.73 9.75 -30.10
C PHE A 19 -3.52 10.22 -29.29
N ASN A 20 -3.00 11.40 -29.59
CA ASN A 20 -1.86 11.99 -28.90
C ASN A 20 -2.24 12.74 -27.60
N ALA A 21 -3.50 13.16 -27.49
CA ALA A 21 -3.94 13.98 -26.36
C ALA A 21 -3.88 13.20 -25.04
N SER A 22 -3.37 13.85 -23.99
CA SER A 22 -3.22 13.27 -22.65
C SER A 22 -4.03 13.99 -21.57
N LEU A 23 -4.67 15.12 -21.90
CA LEU A 23 -5.38 15.96 -20.93
C LEU A 23 -6.41 15.17 -20.10
N SER A 24 -7.07 14.14 -20.69
CA SER A 24 -8.06 13.33 -20.01
C SER A 24 -7.55 12.62 -18.75
N PHE A 25 -6.26 12.35 -18.68
CA PHE A 25 -5.64 11.71 -17.53
C PHE A 25 -4.57 12.57 -16.85
N ASP A 26 -3.76 13.37 -17.57
CA ASP A 26 -2.72 14.18 -16.97
C ASP A 26 -3.26 15.42 -16.22
N GLN A 27 -4.54 15.78 -16.42
CA GLN A 27 -5.23 16.74 -15.58
C GLN A 27 -5.13 16.40 -14.08
N LYS A 28 -4.87 15.16 -13.70
CA LYS A 28 -4.70 14.75 -12.30
C LYS A 28 -3.58 15.50 -11.58
N PHE A 29 -2.53 15.88 -12.28
CA PHE A 29 -1.41 16.60 -11.68
C PHE A 29 -1.37 18.12 -12.01
N TYR A 30 -2.54 18.73 -12.28
CA TYR A 30 -2.63 20.17 -12.54
C TYR A 30 -1.99 21.04 -11.44
N LYS A 31 -2.08 20.60 -10.17
CA LYS A 31 -1.43 21.27 -9.04
C LYS A 31 0.09 21.27 -9.15
N GLN A 32 0.63 20.11 -9.50
CA GLN A 32 2.06 19.90 -9.64
C GLN A 32 2.62 20.71 -10.83
N ASP A 33 1.92 20.76 -11.95
CA ASP A 33 2.31 21.57 -13.10
C ASP A 33 2.36 23.07 -12.76
N ILE A 34 1.35 23.56 -12.03
CA ILE A 34 1.31 24.96 -11.57
C ILE A 34 2.41 25.21 -10.55
N GLN A 35 2.63 24.33 -9.59
CA GLN A 35 3.69 24.44 -8.58
C GLN A 35 5.09 24.44 -9.22
N GLY A 36 5.33 23.54 -10.16
CA GLY A 36 6.58 23.49 -10.94
C GLY A 36 6.80 24.74 -11.76
N SER A 37 5.75 25.28 -12.38
CA SER A 37 5.78 26.52 -13.15
C SER A 37 6.07 27.75 -12.28
N ILE A 38 5.52 27.82 -11.05
CA ILE A 38 5.83 28.89 -10.07
C ILE A 38 7.30 28.84 -9.65
N ALA A 39 7.83 27.67 -9.36
CA ALA A 39 9.25 27.51 -9.01
C ALA A 39 10.16 27.88 -10.17
N HIS A 40 9.81 27.48 -11.40
CA HIS A 40 10.57 27.79 -12.60
C HIS A 40 10.65 29.30 -12.84
N VAL A 41 9.52 30.00 -12.86
CA VAL A 41 9.50 31.44 -13.09
C VAL A 41 10.18 32.23 -11.96
N THR A 42 10.13 31.74 -10.74
CA THR A 42 10.84 32.35 -9.60
C THR A 42 12.35 32.25 -9.80
N MET A 43 12.85 31.13 -10.29
CA MET A 43 14.25 30.94 -10.64
C MET A 43 14.65 31.79 -11.83
N LEU A 44 13.84 31.87 -12.89
CA LEU A 44 14.14 32.69 -14.06
C LEU A 44 14.36 34.18 -13.70
N ALA A 45 13.50 34.71 -12.83
CA ALA A 45 13.65 36.13 -12.37
C ALA A 45 14.90 36.30 -11.50
N LYS A 46 15.18 35.36 -10.58
CA LYS A 46 16.40 35.37 -9.76
C LYS A 46 17.66 35.41 -10.62
N GLN A 47 17.66 34.70 -11.75
CA GLN A 47 18.77 34.65 -12.69
C GLN A 47 18.78 35.84 -13.69
N GLY A 48 17.85 36.77 -13.61
CA GLY A 48 17.75 37.92 -14.51
C GLY A 48 17.37 37.54 -15.95
N ILE A 49 16.79 36.38 -16.17
CA ILE A 49 16.34 35.91 -17.50
C ILE A 49 15.01 36.55 -17.86
N ILE A 50 14.16 36.82 -16.88
CA ILE A 50 12.94 37.60 -17.01
C ILE A 50 12.93 38.73 -15.96
N GLU A 51 12.09 39.72 -16.18
CA GLU A 51 11.92 40.82 -15.23
C GLU A 51 11.11 40.40 -14.01
N GLU A 52 11.33 41.04 -12.87
CA GLU A 52 10.59 40.80 -11.64
C GLU A 52 9.08 41.02 -11.80
N SER A 53 8.69 42.01 -12.60
CA SER A 53 7.30 42.32 -12.96
C SER A 53 6.64 41.18 -13.73
N ASP A 54 7.36 40.50 -14.62
CA ASP A 54 6.85 39.34 -15.35
C ASP A 54 6.60 38.14 -14.39
N LYS A 55 7.56 37.89 -13.49
CA LYS A 55 7.43 36.86 -12.47
C LYS A 55 6.16 37.06 -11.63
N VAL A 56 5.95 38.26 -11.11
CA VAL A 56 4.77 38.58 -10.28
C VAL A 56 3.48 38.39 -11.08
N ALA A 57 3.43 38.86 -12.33
CA ALA A 57 2.25 38.67 -13.18
C ALA A 57 1.96 37.19 -13.46
N ILE A 58 2.99 36.37 -13.76
CA ILE A 58 2.87 34.94 -14.04
C ILE A 58 2.41 34.20 -12.80
N ILE A 59 3.00 34.43 -11.63
CA ILE A 59 2.62 33.75 -10.38
C ILE A 59 1.16 34.08 -10.03
N ASN A 60 0.76 35.34 -10.13
CA ASN A 60 -0.64 35.73 -9.86
C ASN A 60 -1.62 35.07 -10.85
N GLY A 61 -1.24 35.02 -12.13
CA GLY A 61 -2.03 34.34 -13.17
C GLY A 61 -2.19 32.83 -12.90
N LEU A 62 -1.09 32.15 -12.55
CA LEU A 62 -1.08 30.71 -12.21
C LEU A 62 -1.92 30.41 -10.97
N ASN A 63 -1.80 31.20 -9.91
CA ASN A 63 -2.62 31.03 -8.70
C ASN A 63 -4.11 31.29 -8.98
N SER A 64 -4.44 32.25 -9.86
CA SER A 64 -5.82 32.48 -10.29
C SER A 64 -6.38 31.28 -11.07
N ILE A 65 -5.59 30.66 -11.95
CA ILE A 65 -5.96 29.45 -12.68
C ILE A 65 -6.21 28.30 -11.69
N LEU A 66 -5.29 28.09 -10.74
CA LEU A 66 -5.44 27.06 -9.70
C LEU A 66 -6.74 27.24 -8.92
N THR A 67 -7.00 28.45 -8.46
CA THR A 67 -8.23 28.78 -7.70
C THR A 67 -9.50 28.51 -8.51
N ASP A 68 -9.51 28.87 -9.80
CA ASP A 68 -10.67 28.64 -10.67
C ASP A 68 -10.91 27.17 -10.96
N ILE A 69 -9.85 26.36 -11.13
CA ILE A 69 -9.98 24.90 -11.26
C ILE A 69 -10.56 24.30 -9.97
N GLU A 70 -10.01 24.65 -8.82
CA GLU A 70 -10.44 24.12 -7.51
C GLU A 70 -11.88 24.50 -7.16
N ASN A 71 -12.35 25.67 -7.60
CA ASN A 71 -13.71 26.14 -7.41
C ASN A 71 -14.69 25.66 -8.51
N GLY A 72 -14.23 24.92 -9.51
CA GLY A 72 -15.04 24.48 -10.64
C GLY A 72 -15.47 25.60 -11.60
N HIS A 73 -14.77 26.74 -11.59
CA HIS A 73 -15.02 27.86 -12.52
C HIS A 73 -14.26 27.69 -13.85
N LEU A 74 -13.25 26.83 -13.86
CA LEU A 74 -12.48 26.50 -15.05
C LEU A 74 -12.43 24.98 -15.23
N GLU A 75 -13.13 24.48 -16.26
CA GLU A 75 -13.21 23.06 -16.57
C GLU A 75 -12.18 22.65 -17.62
N PHE A 76 -11.69 21.41 -17.54
CA PHE A 76 -10.79 20.85 -18.54
C PHE A 76 -11.54 20.52 -19.81
N THR A 77 -11.10 21.09 -20.93
CA THR A 77 -11.77 20.89 -22.23
C THR A 77 -10.87 20.12 -23.21
N PRO A 78 -11.41 19.23 -24.07
CA PRO A 78 -10.62 18.41 -24.98
C PRO A 78 -9.94 19.17 -26.14
N GLU A 79 -10.00 20.49 -26.13
CA GLU A 79 -9.36 21.34 -27.14
C GLU A 79 -7.84 21.45 -26.94
N HIS A 80 -7.37 21.14 -25.74
CA HIS A 80 -5.95 21.16 -25.36
C HIS A 80 -5.36 19.74 -25.43
N GLU A 81 -4.10 19.64 -25.87
CA GLU A 81 -3.40 18.36 -26.01
C GLU A 81 -3.05 17.75 -24.65
N ASP A 82 -2.58 18.57 -23.72
CA ASP A 82 -2.10 18.19 -22.39
C ASP A 82 -2.41 19.30 -21.34
N ILE A 83 -2.18 18.98 -20.07
CA ILE A 83 -2.37 19.92 -18.96
C ILE A 83 -1.48 21.14 -19.10
N HIS A 84 -0.27 20.98 -19.60
CA HIS A 84 0.70 22.07 -19.76
C HIS A 84 0.21 23.09 -20.77
N SER A 85 -0.31 22.64 -21.92
CA SER A 85 -0.90 23.54 -22.94
C SER A 85 -2.19 24.18 -22.45
N PHE A 86 -2.96 23.49 -21.61
CA PHE A 86 -4.14 24.05 -20.96
C PHE A 86 -3.76 25.22 -20.03
N VAL A 87 -2.83 25.00 -19.11
CA VAL A 87 -2.39 26.01 -18.14
C VAL A 87 -1.73 27.21 -18.86
N GLU A 88 -0.84 26.94 -19.83
CA GLU A 88 -0.15 27.99 -20.58
C GLU A 88 -1.10 28.87 -21.43
N ALA A 89 -2.09 28.24 -22.09
CA ALA A 89 -3.08 28.97 -22.89
C ALA A 89 -3.92 29.91 -22.02
N HIS A 90 -4.45 29.42 -20.89
CA HIS A 90 -5.23 30.25 -19.98
C HIS A 90 -4.39 31.31 -19.28
N LEU A 91 -3.10 31.04 -19.01
CA LEU A 91 -2.18 32.04 -18.50
C LEU A 91 -2.00 33.18 -19.50
N ILE A 92 -1.70 32.86 -20.78
CA ILE A 92 -1.53 33.86 -21.83
C ILE A 92 -2.83 34.67 -22.05
N GLU A 93 -3.97 34.04 -22.02
CA GLU A 93 -5.27 34.70 -22.11
C GLU A 93 -5.46 35.76 -21.02
N ARG A 94 -5.06 35.44 -19.77
CA ARG A 94 -5.23 36.32 -18.60
C ARG A 94 -4.26 37.46 -18.51
N ILE A 95 -2.97 37.23 -18.84
CA ILE A 95 -1.91 38.17 -18.57
C ILE A 95 -1.14 38.64 -19.83
N GLY A 96 -1.43 38.08 -21.02
CA GLY A 96 -0.82 38.49 -22.30
C GLY A 96 0.66 38.14 -22.43
N GLU A 97 1.47 39.09 -22.86
CA GLU A 97 2.91 38.91 -23.19
C GLU A 97 3.74 38.29 -22.04
N PRO A 98 3.60 38.69 -20.77
CA PRO A 98 4.31 37.99 -19.68
C PRO A 98 4.10 36.48 -19.66
N GLY A 99 2.87 35.99 -19.95
CA GLY A 99 2.55 34.57 -19.96
C GLY A 99 3.36 33.74 -20.94
N LYS A 100 3.75 34.33 -22.07
CA LYS A 100 4.60 33.68 -23.09
C LYS A 100 6.04 33.45 -22.64
N LYS A 101 6.48 34.09 -21.56
CA LYS A 101 7.83 33.93 -21.00
C LYS A 101 7.96 32.72 -20.06
N LEU A 102 6.84 32.14 -19.61
CA LEU A 102 6.85 31.02 -18.69
C LEU A 102 7.66 29.82 -19.21
N HIS A 103 7.62 29.55 -20.51
CA HIS A 103 8.30 28.39 -21.12
C HIS A 103 9.80 28.61 -21.40
N THR A 104 10.37 29.77 -21.07
CA THR A 104 11.77 30.10 -21.33
C THR A 104 12.71 29.11 -20.65
N GLY A 105 13.64 28.51 -21.41
CA GLY A 105 14.61 27.53 -20.88
C GLY A 105 14.03 26.19 -20.40
N ARG A 106 12.78 25.86 -20.75
CA ARG A 106 12.08 24.66 -20.37
C ARG A 106 11.66 23.85 -21.60
N SER A 107 11.56 22.53 -21.46
CA SER A 107 10.96 21.62 -22.42
C SER A 107 9.72 20.93 -21.80
N ARG A 108 8.83 20.42 -22.64
CA ARG A 108 7.78 19.49 -22.17
C ARG A 108 8.36 18.27 -21.45
N ASN A 109 9.54 17.82 -21.89
CA ASN A 109 10.16 16.61 -21.37
C ASN A 109 10.54 16.75 -19.88
N ASP A 110 11.23 17.81 -19.48
CA ASP A 110 11.62 18.05 -18.09
C ASP A 110 10.42 18.52 -17.24
N GLN A 111 9.45 19.20 -17.86
CA GLN A 111 8.20 19.60 -17.20
C GLN A 111 7.36 18.40 -16.78
N VAL A 112 7.04 17.49 -17.71
CA VAL A 112 6.23 16.30 -17.39
C VAL A 112 6.96 15.34 -16.44
N ALA A 113 8.30 15.25 -16.54
CA ALA A 113 9.10 14.46 -15.61
C ALA A 113 9.04 15.03 -14.19
N LEU A 114 9.05 16.36 -14.04
CA LEU A 114 8.87 17.03 -12.76
C LEU A 114 7.47 16.76 -12.17
N ASP A 115 6.44 17.00 -12.98
CA ASP A 115 5.04 16.87 -12.51
C ASP A 115 4.73 15.46 -12.04
N MET A 116 5.21 14.46 -12.77
CA MET A 116 5.07 13.06 -12.38
C MET A 116 5.83 12.75 -11.09
N LYS A 117 7.04 13.27 -10.89
CA LYS A 117 7.77 13.10 -9.62
C LYS A 117 7.06 13.81 -8.47
N LEU A 118 6.59 15.03 -8.64
CA LEU A 118 5.83 15.73 -7.61
C LEU A 118 4.54 14.96 -7.24
N TYR A 119 3.79 14.53 -8.24
CA TYR A 119 2.57 13.75 -8.04
C TYR A 119 2.83 12.44 -7.28
N VAL A 120 3.80 11.64 -7.73
CA VAL A 120 4.16 10.38 -7.07
C VAL A 120 4.62 10.61 -5.63
N ARG A 121 5.37 11.69 -5.38
CA ARG A 121 5.81 12.07 -4.04
C ARG A 121 4.62 12.36 -3.10
N ASP A 122 3.65 13.13 -3.58
CA ASP A 122 2.44 13.45 -2.81
C ASP A 122 1.62 12.18 -2.53
N GLU A 123 1.49 11.30 -3.51
CA GLU A 123 0.77 10.03 -3.38
C GLU A 123 1.46 9.05 -2.41
N ILE A 124 2.78 9.01 -2.36
CA ILE A 124 3.54 8.22 -1.39
C ILE A 124 3.22 8.70 0.04
N VAL A 125 3.17 10.00 0.27
CA VAL A 125 2.84 10.57 1.59
C VAL A 125 1.41 10.19 2.01
N GLU A 126 0.46 10.26 1.09
CA GLU A 126 -0.92 9.85 1.36
C GLU A 126 -1.05 8.34 1.63
N LEU A 127 -0.41 7.50 0.82
CA LEU A 127 -0.36 6.05 1.00
C LEU A 127 0.25 5.66 2.35
N ASP A 128 1.36 6.32 2.76
CA ASP A 128 1.98 6.08 4.06
C ASP A 128 1.04 6.45 5.21
N SER A 129 0.32 7.56 5.09
CA SER A 129 -0.70 7.99 6.07
C SER A 129 -1.84 6.96 6.20
N LEU A 130 -2.33 6.44 5.07
CA LEU A 130 -3.37 5.41 5.06
C LEU A 130 -2.88 4.10 5.70
N LEU A 131 -1.66 3.67 5.39
CA LEU A 131 -1.06 2.49 6.01
C LEU A 131 -0.82 2.70 7.51
N LYS A 132 -0.42 3.90 7.94
CA LYS A 132 -0.29 4.24 9.37
C LYS A 132 -1.64 4.09 10.08
N THR A 133 -2.73 4.56 9.48
CA THR A 133 -4.09 4.42 10.02
C THR A 133 -4.50 2.95 10.11
N LEU A 134 -4.24 2.15 9.07
CA LEU A 134 -4.48 0.70 9.10
C LEU A 134 -3.70 0.01 10.22
N LEU A 135 -2.43 0.35 10.40
CA LEU A 135 -1.60 -0.19 11.48
C LEU A 135 -2.14 0.17 12.87
N GLN A 136 -2.71 1.37 13.04
CA GLN A 136 -3.38 1.77 14.29
C GLN A 136 -4.61 0.92 14.56
N SER A 137 -5.43 0.63 13.56
CA SER A 137 -6.60 -0.25 13.69
C SER A 137 -6.19 -1.70 14.03
N ILE A 138 -5.16 -2.23 13.37
CA ILE A 138 -4.60 -3.55 13.68
C ILE A 138 -4.06 -3.57 15.12
N MET A 139 -3.35 -2.52 15.54
CA MET A 139 -2.79 -2.40 16.91
C MET A 139 -3.90 -2.46 17.96
N LYS A 140 -5.01 -1.76 17.74
CA LYS A 140 -6.17 -1.80 18.65
C LYS A 140 -6.70 -3.24 18.81
N VAL A 141 -6.86 -3.98 17.71
CA VAL A 141 -7.27 -5.40 17.78
C VAL A 141 -6.25 -6.22 18.56
N MET A 142 -4.95 -6.01 18.35
CA MET A 142 -3.90 -6.71 19.10
C MET A 142 -4.00 -6.45 20.60
N GLU A 143 -4.15 -5.20 21.03
CA GLU A 143 -4.25 -4.82 22.43
C GLU A 143 -5.45 -5.45 23.15
N GLU A 144 -6.60 -5.54 22.47
CA GLU A 144 -7.85 -6.06 23.03
C GLU A 144 -7.94 -7.59 23.03
N ASN A 145 -6.96 -8.28 22.39
CA ASN A 145 -7.07 -9.73 22.12
C ASN A 145 -5.79 -10.53 22.43
N THR A 146 -4.98 -10.07 23.38
CA THR A 146 -3.77 -10.80 23.81
C THR A 146 -4.06 -12.14 24.49
N GLU A 147 -5.29 -12.36 24.97
CA GLU A 147 -5.77 -13.59 25.60
C GLU A 147 -6.98 -14.20 24.84
N THR A 148 -7.22 -13.81 23.58
CA THR A 148 -8.21 -14.44 22.71
C THR A 148 -7.55 -15.59 21.97
N PHE A 149 -7.72 -16.80 22.50
CA PHE A 149 -7.12 -18.02 21.95
C PHE A 149 -7.84 -18.47 20.67
N MET A 150 -7.06 -18.92 19.69
CA MET A 150 -7.55 -19.47 18.43
C MET A 150 -6.57 -20.51 17.90
N PRO A 151 -7.00 -21.41 16.98
CA PRO A 151 -6.06 -22.29 16.31
C PRO A 151 -5.19 -21.51 15.33
N GLY A 152 -3.89 -21.72 15.36
CA GLY A 152 -3.00 -21.38 14.25
C GLY A 152 -3.07 -22.49 13.20
N PHE A 153 -2.91 -22.10 11.91
CA PHE A 153 -3.05 -23.03 10.79
C PHE A 153 -1.77 -23.11 9.98
N THR A 154 -1.43 -24.34 9.55
CA THR A 154 -0.51 -24.61 8.45
C THR A 154 -1.20 -25.56 7.49
N HIS A 155 -1.07 -25.36 6.17
CA HIS A 155 -1.78 -26.17 5.16
C HIS A 155 -3.31 -26.21 5.32
N LEU A 156 -3.90 -25.15 5.90
CA LEU A 156 -5.31 -25.09 6.34
C LEU A 156 -5.71 -26.18 7.37
N GLN A 157 -4.73 -26.83 7.99
CA GLN A 157 -4.93 -27.73 9.10
C GLN A 157 -4.60 -27.02 10.42
N LYS A 158 -5.37 -27.30 11.48
CA LYS A 158 -5.08 -26.80 12.82
C LYS A 158 -3.72 -27.31 13.28
N ALA A 159 -2.87 -26.41 13.77
CA ALA A 159 -1.49 -26.74 14.14
C ALA A 159 -1.24 -26.52 15.63
N GLN A 160 -1.02 -25.29 16.04
CA GLN A 160 -0.73 -24.91 17.43
C GLN A 160 -1.65 -23.79 17.89
N PRO A 161 -1.92 -23.65 19.21
CA PRO A 161 -2.73 -22.54 19.68
C PRO A 161 -1.94 -21.25 19.62
N VAL A 162 -2.61 -20.20 19.15
CA VAL A 162 -2.10 -18.82 19.11
C VAL A 162 -3.13 -17.86 19.71
N THR A 163 -2.81 -16.58 19.79
CA THR A 163 -3.80 -15.54 20.10
C THR A 163 -4.20 -14.76 18.86
N LEU A 164 -5.37 -14.16 18.88
CA LEU A 164 -5.80 -13.25 17.82
C LEU A 164 -4.83 -12.07 17.69
N ALA A 165 -4.30 -11.57 18.81
CA ALA A 165 -3.25 -10.54 18.81
C ALA A 165 -2.00 -10.98 18.05
N HIS A 166 -1.55 -12.22 18.25
CA HIS A 166 -0.39 -12.76 17.55
C HIS A 166 -0.64 -12.89 16.04
N HIS A 167 -1.82 -13.34 15.65
CA HIS A 167 -2.19 -13.44 14.24
C HIS A 167 -2.25 -12.08 13.54
N PHE A 168 -2.92 -11.08 14.13
CA PHE A 168 -2.96 -9.72 13.62
C PHE A 168 -1.57 -9.06 13.61
N GLY A 169 -0.73 -9.39 14.58
CA GLY A 169 0.67 -8.95 14.64
C GLY A 169 1.50 -9.35 13.41
N ALA A 170 1.21 -10.49 12.79
CA ALA A 170 1.86 -10.90 11.55
C ALA A 170 1.54 -9.93 10.40
N TYR A 171 0.29 -9.50 10.25
CA TYR A 171 -0.11 -8.50 9.28
C TYR A 171 0.41 -7.10 9.61
N PHE A 172 0.48 -6.75 10.90
CA PHE A 172 1.14 -5.51 11.32
C PHE A 172 2.57 -5.44 10.79
N GLU A 173 3.37 -6.49 10.96
CA GLU A 173 4.74 -6.53 10.47
C GLU A 173 4.83 -6.51 8.94
N MET A 174 3.84 -7.03 8.20
CA MET A 174 3.79 -6.93 6.75
C MET A 174 3.60 -5.47 6.31
N PHE A 175 2.59 -4.77 6.81
CA PHE A 175 2.29 -3.38 6.44
C PHE A 175 3.35 -2.39 6.97
N LYS A 176 4.01 -2.69 8.08
CA LYS A 176 5.17 -1.95 8.57
C LYS A 176 6.33 -1.99 7.56
N ARG A 177 6.60 -3.15 6.95
CA ARG A 177 7.59 -3.27 5.86
C ARG A 177 7.14 -2.56 4.58
N ASP A 178 5.82 -2.47 4.32
CA ASP A 178 5.31 -1.74 3.16
C ASP A 178 5.53 -0.23 3.30
N ARG A 179 5.36 0.34 4.48
CA ARG A 179 5.72 1.73 4.76
C ARG A 179 7.21 2.00 4.51
N SER A 180 8.08 1.09 4.96
CA SER A 180 9.53 1.20 4.69
C SER A 180 9.83 1.21 3.18
N ARG A 181 9.13 0.40 2.36
CA ARG A 181 9.28 0.44 0.90
C ARG A 181 8.90 1.81 0.33
N LEU A 182 7.80 2.41 0.78
CA LEU A 182 7.39 3.75 0.34
C LEU A 182 8.44 4.80 0.70
N THR A 183 9.01 4.74 1.90
CA THR A 183 10.11 5.63 2.32
C THR A 183 11.33 5.47 1.41
N ASP A 184 11.75 4.25 1.12
CA ASP A 184 12.89 3.97 0.26
C ASP A 184 12.70 4.53 -1.17
N ILE A 185 11.47 4.47 -1.71
CA ILE A 185 11.13 5.05 -3.01
C ILE A 185 11.20 6.57 -2.94
N TYR A 186 10.61 7.18 -1.93
CA TYR A 186 10.63 8.61 -1.71
C TYR A 186 12.06 9.15 -1.70
N ASP A 187 12.94 8.55 -0.92
CA ASP A 187 14.34 8.99 -0.76
C ASP A 187 15.11 8.90 -2.10
N ARG A 188 14.92 7.81 -2.86
CA ARG A 188 15.60 7.66 -4.17
C ARG A 188 15.09 8.61 -5.23
N MET A 189 13.78 8.86 -5.26
CA MET A 189 13.19 9.70 -6.32
C MET A 189 13.27 11.19 -6.05
N ASN A 190 13.62 11.63 -4.83
CA ASN A 190 13.53 13.02 -4.41
C ASN A 190 14.62 13.92 -5.00
N TYR A 191 14.83 13.86 -6.34
CA TYR A 191 15.75 14.69 -7.09
C TYR A 191 15.04 15.38 -8.27
N CYS A 192 15.21 16.72 -8.38
CA CYS A 192 14.50 17.58 -9.31
C CYS A 192 15.02 17.42 -10.75
N PRO A 193 14.18 17.04 -11.73
CA PRO A 193 14.59 16.94 -13.13
C PRO A 193 14.53 18.28 -13.86
N LEU A 194 13.82 19.31 -13.35
CA LEU A 194 13.59 20.58 -14.04
C LEU A 194 14.89 21.30 -14.34
N GLY A 195 14.98 21.87 -15.54
CA GLY A 195 16.19 22.48 -16.10
C GLY A 195 17.05 21.49 -16.92
N ALA A 196 16.63 20.23 -17.03
CA ALA A 196 17.25 19.27 -17.96
C ALA A 196 16.92 19.59 -19.43
N GLY A 197 15.93 20.42 -19.69
CA GLY A 197 15.45 20.73 -21.02
C GLY A 197 14.88 19.49 -21.73
N ALA A 198 15.06 19.39 -23.03
CA ALA A 198 14.60 18.22 -23.77
C ALA A 198 15.44 16.96 -23.46
N LEU A 199 16.76 17.12 -23.26
CA LEU A 199 17.72 16.06 -22.91
C LEU A 199 19.15 16.57 -22.61
N ALA A 200 19.50 17.79 -23.02
CA ALA A 200 20.88 18.29 -22.98
C ALA A 200 21.00 19.62 -22.20
N GLY A 201 20.03 19.95 -21.36
CA GLY A 201 19.97 21.23 -20.68
C GLY A 201 19.60 22.37 -21.62
N THR A 202 20.07 23.56 -21.29
CA THR A 202 19.79 24.80 -22.03
C THR A 202 20.99 25.74 -21.98
N THR A 203 21.04 26.71 -22.89
CA THR A 203 22.07 27.76 -22.89
C THR A 203 21.79 28.91 -21.91
N TYR A 204 20.63 28.92 -21.30
CA TYR A 204 20.32 29.87 -20.23
C TYR A 204 21.02 29.48 -18.92
N PRO A 205 21.46 30.43 -18.10
CA PRO A 205 22.12 30.15 -16.82
C PRO A 205 21.11 29.80 -15.73
N LEU A 206 20.40 28.66 -15.89
CA LEU A 206 19.41 28.21 -14.93
C LEU A 206 20.06 27.76 -13.60
N ASP A 207 19.49 28.15 -12.47
CA ASP A 207 19.87 27.70 -11.13
C ASP A 207 19.02 26.51 -10.72
N ARG A 208 19.46 25.31 -11.11
CA ARG A 208 18.73 24.05 -10.83
C ARG A 208 18.72 23.70 -9.36
N GLU A 209 19.75 24.07 -8.59
CA GLU A 209 19.79 23.85 -7.13
C GLU A 209 18.73 24.69 -6.44
N TYR A 210 18.60 25.97 -6.85
CA TYR A 210 17.55 26.83 -6.33
C TYR A 210 16.14 26.32 -6.70
N THR A 211 15.93 25.88 -7.92
CA THR A 211 14.64 25.28 -8.33
C THR A 211 14.31 24.05 -7.49
N ALA A 212 15.28 23.16 -7.26
CA ALA A 212 15.12 21.99 -6.40
C ALA A 212 14.74 22.37 -4.98
N SER A 213 15.40 23.40 -4.40
CA SER A 213 15.11 23.88 -3.05
C SER A 213 13.70 24.46 -2.91
N LEU A 214 13.20 25.19 -3.92
CA LEU A 214 11.84 25.74 -3.95
C LEU A 214 10.76 24.66 -3.96
N LEU A 215 11.09 23.47 -4.47
CA LEU A 215 10.20 22.31 -4.59
C LEU A 215 10.45 21.24 -3.53
N ASN A 216 11.31 21.52 -2.54
CA ASN A 216 11.68 20.59 -1.46
C ASN A 216 12.25 19.26 -1.98
N PHE A 217 13.04 19.28 -3.05
CA PHE A 217 13.88 18.17 -3.47
C PHE A 217 15.25 18.24 -2.78
N ASP A 218 15.91 17.10 -2.62
CA ASP A 218 17.25 17.01 -2.02
C ASP A 218 18.34 17.61 -2.90
N GLY A 219 18.05 17.78 -4.19
CA GLY A 219 18.93 18.42 -5.16
C GLY A 219 18.45 18.20 -6.60
N PRO A 220 19.18 18.71 -7.61
CA PRO A 220 18.89 18.42 -9.00
C PRO A 220 19.39 17.02 -9.39
N THR A 221 18.75 16.40 -10.38
CA THR A 221 19.28 15.21 -11.06
C THR A 221 20.61 15.54 -11.76
N LEU A 222 21.56 14.61 -11.77
CA LEU A 222 22.95 14.88 -12.20
C LEU A 222 23.22 14.61 -13.68
N ASN A 223 22.27 14.05 -14.43
CA ASN A 223 22.38 13.85 -15.88
C ASN A 223 21.07 14.26 -16.55
N SER A 224 21.14 15.22 -17.48
CA SER A 224 19.96 15.80 -18.12
C SER A 224 19.21 14.82 -19.05
N MET A 225 19.91 13.83 -19.61
CA MET A 225 19.29 12.82 -20.47
C MET A 225 18.53 11.78 -19.63
N ASP A 226 19.12 11.34 -18.53
CA ASP A 226 18.48 10.47 -17.54
C ASP A 226 17.29 11.16 -16.86
N SER A 227 17.42 12.45 -16.55
CA SER A 227 16.38 13.27 -15.90
C SER A 227 15.01 13.19 -16.57
N VAL A 228 14.99 13.13 -17.91
CA VAL A 228 13.75 13.07 -18.70
C VAL A 228 13.35 11.65 -19.09
N SER A 229 14.24 10.67 -18.87
CA SER A 229 14.06 9.25 -19.20
C SER A 229 13.65 8.40 -17.99
N ASP A 230 14.06 8.78 -16.77
CA ASP A 230 13.84 8.02 -15.54
C ASP A 230 12.35 7.79 -15.27
N ARG A 231 11.99 6.52 -15.10
CA ARG A 231 10.70 6.03 -14.60
C ARG A 231 10.88 4.93 -13.56
N ASP A 232 12.08 4.76 -13.01
CA ASP A 232 12.36 3.74 -12.00
C ASP A 232 11.46 3.91 -10.79
N TYR A 233 11.22 5.15 -10.36
CA TYR A 233 10.32 5.45 -9.24
C TYR A 233 8.88 5.03 -9.49
N VAL A 234 8.40 5.03 -10.74
CA VAL A 234 7.07 4.51 -11.10
C VAL A 234 7.06 2.98 -11.00
N ILE A 235 8.11 2.32 -11.51
CA ILE A 235 8.28 0.86 -11.42
C ILE A 235 8.34 0.42 -9.95
N GLU A 236 9.13 1.10 -9.14
CA GLU A 236 9.27 0.83 -7.70
C GLU A 236 7.94 1.04 -6.98
N LEU A 237 7.21 2.14 -7.26
CA LEU A 237 5.89 2.38 -6.68
C LEU A 237 4.91 1.27 -7.07
N MET A 238 4.81 0.90 -8.35
CA MET A 238 3.91 -0.19 -8.79
C MET A 238 4.27 -1.52 -8.13
N SER A 239 5.55 -1.78 -7.89
CA SER A 239 6.02 -2.95 -7.16
C SER A 239 5.63 -2.92 -5.68
N ALA A 240 5.76 -1.76 -5.03
CA ALA A 240 5.31 -1.57 -3.64
C ALA A 240 3.80 -1.73 -3.51
N LEU A 241 3.00 -1.09 -4.40
CA LEU A 241 1.55 -1.23 -4.43
C LEU A 241 1.11 -2.68 -4.67
N SER A 242 1.80 -3.40 -5.55
CA SER A 242 1.57 -4.83 -5.79
C SER A 242 1.80 -5.65 -4.52
N THR A 243 2.82 -5.31 -3.74
CA THR A 243 3.14 -5.98 -2.46
C THR A 243 2.08 -5.66 -1.40
N ILE A 244 1.67 -4.40 -1.27
CA ILE A 244 0.58 -3.97 -0.37
C ILE A 244 -0.71 -4.73 -0.70
N MET A 245 -1.09 -4.76 -1.97
CA MET A 245 -2.31 -5.46 -2.40
C MET A 245 -2.22 -6.97 -2.19
N MET A 246 -1.04 -7.58 -2.31
CA MET A 246 -0.83 -8.99 -1.97
C MET A 246 -1.05 -9.24 -0.47
N HIS A 247 -0.55 -8.37 0.41
CA HIS A 247 -0.79 -8.47 1.84
C HIS A 247 -2.27 -8.30 2.19
N LEU A 248 -2.94 -7.30 1.59
CA LEU A 248 -4.39 -7.11 1.75
C LEU A 248 -5.18 -8.32 1.23
N SER A 249 -4.81 -8.87 0.07
CA SER A 249 -5.46 -10.04 -0.52
C SER A 249 -5.37 -11.26 0.39
N ARG A 250 -4.21 -11.53 0.99
CA ARG A 250 -4.02 -12.61 1.95
C ARG A 250 -4.87 -12.42 3.20
N PHE A 251 -4.91 -11.20 3.74
CA PHE A 251 -5.71 -10.91 4.91
C PHE A 251 -7.22 -11.03 4.61
N CYS A 252 -7.65 -10.53 3.45
CA CYS A 252 -9.03 -10.70 2.99
C CYS A 252 -9.42 -12.16 2.84
N GLU A 253 -8.52 -13.02 2.31
CA GLU A 253 -8.76 -14.45 2.21
C GLU A 253 -9.06 -15.08 3.57
N GLU A 254 -8.25 -14.78 4.58
CA GLU A 254 -8.49 -15.28 5.94
C GLU A 254 -9.80 -14.75 6.53
N ILE A 255 -10.12 -13.46 6.35
CA ILE A 255 -11.39 -12.89 6.81
C ILE A 255 -12.58 -13.57 6.13
N ILE A 256 -12.50 -13.86 4.83
CA ILE A 256 -13.54 -14.57 4.08
C ILE A 256 -13.75 -15.98 4.66
N ILE A 257 -12.65 -16.71 4.89
CA ILE A 257 -12.70 -18.03 5.52
C ILE A 257 -13.31 -17.92 6.93
N TRP A 258 -12.85 -16.97 7.74
CA TRP A 258 -13.32 -16.79 9.12
C TRP A 258 -14.77 -16.34 9.22
N ASN A 259 -15.27 -15.61 8.23
CA ASN A 259 -16.67 -15.16 8.16
C ASN A 259 -17.62 -16.26 7.63
N SER A 260 -17.09 -17.38 7.11
CA SER A 260 -17.92 -18.48 6.60
C SER A 260 -18.77 -19.13 7.70
N ASN A 261 -19.85 -19.78 7.29
CA ASN A 261 -20.74 -20.52 8.21
C ASN A 261 -20.02 -21.67 8.93
N GLU A 262 -18.96 -22.18 8.37
CA GLU A 262 -18.14 -23.28 8.88
C GLU A 262 -17.20 -22.80 9.99
N TYR A 263 -16.53 -21.65 9.80
CA TYR A 263 -15.59 -21.08 10.78
C TYR A 263 -16.26 -20.19 11.81
N ARG A 264 -17.02 -19.20 11.38
CA ARG A 264 -17.74 -18.23 12.26
C ARG A 264 -16.84 -17.55 13.28
N PHE A 265 -15.57 -17.31 12.95
CA PHE A 265 -14.63 -16.63 13.84
C PHE A 265 -14.87 -15.13 13.90
N VAL A 266 -15.31 -14.53 12.78
CA VAL A 266 -15.60 -13.10 12.67
C VAL A 266 -17.02 -12.87 12.15
N ASN A 267 -17.53 -11.68 12.47
CA ASN A 267 -18.73 -11.15 11.85
C ASN A 267 -18.37 -9.74 11.30
N ILE A 268 -18.44 -9.60 9.97
CA ILE A 268 -18.24 -8.32 9.31
C ILE A 268 -19.47 -7.45 9.54
N ASP A 269 -19.30 -6.16 9.81
CA ASP A 269 -20.40 -5.23 10.01
C ASP A 269 -21.30 -5.13 8.77
N ASP A 270 -22.58 -4.83 8.96
CA ASP A 270 -23.55 -4.72 7.87
C ASP A 270 -23.18 -3.63 6.85
N SER A 271 -22.49 -2.57 7.30
CA SER A 271 -22.01 -1.48 6.44
C SER A 271 -20.90 -1.89 5.49
N TYR A 272 -20.25 -3.04 5.73
CA TYR A 272 -19.18 -3.63 4.89
C TYR A 272 -19.58 -4.99 4.29
N SER A 273 -20.88 -5.28 4.22
CA SER A 273 -21.42 -6.54 3.72
C SER A 273 -22.58 -6.28 2.79
N THR A 274 -22.92 -7.25 1.94
CA THR A 274 -24.16 -7.19 1.17
C THR A 274 -25.04 -8.41 1.44
N GLY A 275 -26.34 -8.27 1.15
CA GLY A 275 -27.30 -9.36 1.26
C GLY A 275 -27.57 -10.03 -0.09
N SER A 276 -28.50 -10.97 -0.09
CA SER A 276 -29.02 -11.60 -1.29
C SER A 276 -30.46 -11.14 -1.54
N SER A 277 -30.79 -10.82 -2.78
CA SER A 277 -32.18 -10.46 -3.16
C SER A 277 -33.16 -11.62 -3.08
N ILE A 278 -32.67 -12.86 -3.01
CA ILE A 278 -33.50 -14.07 -2.97
C ILE A 278 -33.35 -14.89 -1.68
N MET A 279 -32.22 -14.72 -0.97
CA MET A 279 -31.90 -15.48 0.27
C MET A 279 -31.78 -14.50 1.45
N PRO A 280 -32.84 -14.27 2.23
CA PRO A 280 -32.85 -13.22 3.27
C PRO A 280 -31.86 -13.48 4.42
N GLN A 281 -31.39 -14.71 4.60
CA GLN A 281 -30.40 -15.08 5.64
C GLN A 281 -28.96 -14.86 5.19
N LYS A 282 -28.71 -14.59 3.90
CA LYS A 282 -27.35 -14.54 3.34
C LYS A 282 -26.70 -13.18 3.53
N LYS A 283 -25.50 -13.18 4.08
CA LYS A 283 -24.63 -12.02 4.24
C LYS A 283 -23.27 -12.34 3.61
N ASN A 284 -22.83 -11.51 2.66
CA ASN A 284 -21.64 -11.74 1.85
C ASN A 284 -20.49 -10.84 2.29
N PRO A 285 -19.24 -11.32 2.30
CA PRO A 285 -18.05 -10.53 2.58
C PRO A 285 -17.52 -9.79 1.34
N ASP A 286 -18.41 -9.08 0.60
CA ASP A 286 -18.10 -8.55 -0.74
C ASP A 286 -16.90 -7.59 -0.75
N ILE A 287 -16.72 -6.79 0.29
CA ILE A 287 -15.59 -5.84 0.36
C ILE A 287 -14.27 -6.61 0.40
N ALA A 288 -14.17 -7.66 1.22
CA ALA A 288 -12.97 -8.50 1.25
C ALA A 288 -12.74 -9.22 -0.10
N GLU A 289 -13.80 -9.71 -0.74
CA GLU A 289 -13.71 -10.35 -2.07
C GLU A 289 -13.25 -9.38 -3.15
N LEU A 290 -13.79 -8.15 -3.18
CA LEU A 290 -13.41 -7.13 -4.16
C LEU A 290 -11.97 -6.67 -3.97
N ILE A 291 -11.50 -6.47 -2.72
CA ILE A 291 -10.10 -6.12 -2.45
C ILE A 291 -9.19 -7.23 -2.97
N ARG A 292 -9.50 -8.50 -2.67
CA ARG A 292 -8.79 -9.67 -3.20
C ARG A 292 -8.76 -9.66 -4.73
N GLY A 293 -9.90 -9.40 -5.38
CA GLY A 293 -10.01 -9.34 -6.84
C GLY A 293 -9.24 -8.18 -7.48
N LYS A 294 -9.25 -7.00 -6.86
CA LYS A 294 -8.56 -5.79 -7.36
C LYS A 294 -7.03 -5.91 -7.33
N THR A 295 -6.48 -6.86 -6.60
CA THR A 295 -5.02 -7.15 -6.58
C THR A 295 -4.49 -7.43 -8.00
N GLY A 296 -5.23 -8.20 -8.81
CA GLY A 296 -4.83 -8.48 -10.20
C GLY A 296 -4.74 -7.24 -11.09
N ARG A 297 -5.59 -6.22 -10.83
CA ARG A 297 -5.54 -4.94 -11.55
C ARG A 297 -4.25 -4.19 -11.28
N VAL A 298 -3.80 -4.14 -10.02
CA VAL A 298 -2.53 -3.48 -9.64
C VAL A 298 -1.31 -4.26 -10.15
N TYR A 299 -1.36 -5.60 -10.17
CA TYR A 299 -0.30 -6.41 -10.81
C TYR A 299 -0.19 -6.13 -12.32
N GLY A 300 -1.33 -5.90 -12.98
CA GLY A 300 -1.36 -5.48 -14.38
C GLY A 300 -0.63 -4.17 -14.62
N ALA A 301 -0.75 -3.18 -13.72
CA ALA A 301 -0.06 -1.90 -13.80
C ALA A 301 1.47 -2.07 -13.71
N LEU A 302 1.98 -2.91 -12.80
CA LEU A 302 3.42 -3.22 -12.72
C LEU A 302 3.94 -3.86 -14.01
N THR A 303 3.20 -4.82 -14.57
CA THR A 303 3.56 -5.46 -15.82
C THR A 303 3.56 -4.47 -16.98
N SER A 304 2.61 -3.53 -17.00
CA SER A 304 2.49 -2.51 -18.03
C SER A 304 3.68 -1.58 -18.05
N ILE A 305 4.09 -1.01 -16.90
CA ILE A 305 5.25 -0.10 -16.87
C ILE A 305 6.55 -0.82 -17.23
N LEU A 306 6.77 -2.04 -16.74
CA LEU A 306 7.94 -2.84 -17.10
C LEU A 306 7.99 -3.10 -18.61
N THR A 307 6.84 -3.37 -19.23
CA THR A 307 6.73 -3.61 -20.67
C THR A 307 6.96 -2.34 -21.47
N THR A 308 6.43 -1.21 -21.04
CA THR A 308 6.63 0.09 -21.69
C THR A 308 8.11 0.47 -21.70
N MET A 309 8.79 0.35 -20.57
CA MET A 309 10.17 0.82 -20.43
C MET A 309 11.25 -0.10 -21.03
N LYS A 310 10.99 -1.39 -21.19
CA LYS A 310 11.99 -2.44 -21.48
C LYS A 310 12.85 -2.26 -22.73
N GLY A 311 12.49 -1.44 -23.69
CA GLY A 311 13.19 -1.43 -25.00
C GLY A 311 13.29 -0.06 -25.65
N ILE A 312 12.86 0.99 -24.98
CA ILE A 312 12.95 2.36 -25.49
C ILE A 312 14.37 2.93 -25.33
N PRO A 313 14.86 3.73 -26.28
CA PRO A 313 16.15 4.40 -26.17
C PRO A 313 16.10 5.55 -25.14
N LEU A 314 17.28 6.07 -24.80
CA LEU A 314 17.44 7.18 -23.85
C LEU A 314 16.67 8.44 -24.23
N ALA A 315 16.58 9.35 -23.28
CA ALA A 315 15.78 10.57 -23.27
C ALA A 315 14.28 10.26 -23.31
N TYR A 316 13.48 10.99 -24.04
CA TYR A 316 12.03 10.86 -24.06
C TYR A 316 11.55 10.28 -25.37
N ASN A 317 10.67 9.28 -25.26
CA ASN A 317 9.88 8.71 -26.36
C ASN A 317 8.40 8.78 -25.99
N LYS A 318 7.52 8.88 -26.99
CA LYS A 318 6.06 9.02 -26.75
C LYS A 318 5.46 7.82 -26.01
N ASP A 319 6.13 6.64 -26.05
CA ASP A 319 5.81 5.45 -25.24
C ASP A 319 5.69 5.79 -23.75
N MET A 320 6.49 6.72 -23.25
CA MET A 320 6.45 7.16 -21.84
C MET A 320 5.16 7.88 -21.45
N GLN A 321 4.28 8.23 -22.39
CA GLN A 321 2.95 8.73 -22.05
C GLN A 321 2.09 7.65 -21.38
N GLU A 322 2.38 6.37 -21.68
CA GLU A 322 1.72 5.21 -21.08
C GLU A 322 2.14 4.96 -19.61
N ASP A 323 3.02 5.75 -19.03
CA ASP A 323 3.42 5.66 -17.63
C ASP A 323 2.33 6.13 -16.64
N LYS A 324 1.25 6.82 -17.11
CA LYS A 324 0.31 7.57 -16.27
C LYS A 324 -0.99 6.82 -15.97
N GLU A 325 -1.75 6.41 -17.00
CA GLU A 325 -3.12 5.93 -16.81
C GLU A 325 -3.20 4.75 -15.85
N PHE A 326 -2.39 3.70 -16.08
CA PHE A 326 -2.38 2.54 -15.20
C PHE A 326 -1.75 2.83 -13.83
N ALA A 327 -0.78 3.78 -13.74
CA ALA A 327 -0.20 4.17 -12.47
C ALA A 327 -1.21 4.92 -11.60
N PHE A 328 -1.91 5.89 -12.17
CA PHE A 328 -2.99 6.61 -11.49
C PHE A 328 -4.09 5.68 -11.02
N ASP A 329 -4.49 4.74 -11.87
CA ASP A 329 -5.50 3.74 -11.56
C ASP A 329 -5.06 2.80 -10.43
N ALA A 330 -3.82 2.33 -10.44
CA ALA A 330 -3.27 1.47 -9.39
C ALA A 330 -3.16 2.18 -8.05
N ILE A 331 -2.74 3.46 -8.05
CA ILE A 331 -2.66 4.31 -6.86
C ILE A 331 -4.04 4.47 -6.25
N ASP A 332 -5.03 4.95 -7.02
CA ASP A 332 -6.40 5.17 -6.55
C ASP A 332 -7.04 3.87 -6.05
N THR A 333 -6.83 2.76 -6.78
CA THR A 333 -7.33 1.43 -6.40
C THR A 333 -6.73 1.00 -5.05
N THR A 334 -5.43 1.17 -4.86
CA THR A 334 -4.75 0.76 -3.62
C THR A 334 -5.19 1.62 -2.44
N LYS A 335 -5.27 2.95 -2.60
CA LYS A 335 -5.77 3.88 -1.57
C LYS A 335 -7.19 3.51 -1.13
N GLY A 336 -8.08 3.29 -2.10
CA GLY A 336 -9.46 2.87 -1.83
C GLY A 336 -9.54 1.53 -1.10
N CYS A 337 -8.70 0.55 -1.48
CA CYS A 337 -8.65 -0.75 -0.81
C CYS A 337 -8.13 -0.65 0.63
N ILE A 338 -7.09 0.14 0.90
CA ILE A 338 -6.57 0.35 2.26
C ILE A 338 -7.64 1.01 3.14
N ALA A 339 -8.29 2.07 2.66
CA ALA A 339 -9.30 2.80 3.41
C ALA A 339 -10.52 1.92 3.75
N LEU A 340 -11.05 1.18 2.77
CA LEU A 340 -12.18 0.27 2.98
C LEU A 340 -11.82 -0.88 3.92
N PHE A 341 -10.62 -1.45 3.77
CA PHE A 341 -10.13 -2.53 4.63
C PHE A 341 -9.97 -2.06 6.08
N THR A 342 -9.44 -0.86 6.29
CA THR A 342 -9.31 -0.24 7.63
C THR A 342 -10.66 -0.11 8.30
N GLY A 343 -11.67 0.45 7.62
CA GLY A 343 -13.02 0.59 8.17
C GLY A 343 -13.69 -0.76 8.45
N MET A 344 -13.42 -1.77 7.64
CA MET A 344 -13.91 -3.14 7.87
C MET A 344 -13.29 -3.74 9.15
N ILE A 345 -11.98 -3.55 9.38
CA ILE A 345 -11.30 -4.00 10.61
C ILE A 345 -11.86 -3.28 11.85
N ASP A 346 -12.08 -1.97 11.77
CA ASP A 346 -12.56 -1.15 12.90
C ASP A 346 -13.96 -1.53 13.38
N THR A 347 -14.77 -2.11 12.50
CA THR A 347 -16.18 -2.45 12.79
C THR A 347 -16.44 -3.94 12.96
N MET A 348 -15.48 -4.79 12.57
CA MET A 348 -15.60 -6.24 12.65
C MET A 348 -15.61 -6.71 14.11
N THR A 349 -16.41 -7.74 14.39
CA THR A 349 -16.46 -8.39 15.71
C THR A 349 -15.91 -9.81 15.68
N PHE A 350 -15.37 -10.26 16.81
CA PHE A 350 -14.69 -11.57 16.95
C PHE A 350 -15.45 -12.50 17.87
N ASN A 351 -15.75 -13.71 17.41
CA ASN A 351 -16.43 -14.77 18.17
C ASN A 351 -15.43 -15.56 19.01
N LYS A 352 -14.95 -14.96 20.11
CA LYS A 352 -13.88 -15.49 20.96
C LYS A 352 -14.15 -16.91 21.45
N GLN A 353 -15.39 -17.24 21.83
CA GLN A 353 -15.78 -18.58 22.27
C GLN A 353 -15.68 -19.62 21.15
N VAL A 354 -16.06 -19.25 19.92
CA VAL A 354 -15.96 -20.16 18.76
C VAL A 354 -14.50 -20.43 18.42
N MET A 355 -13.66 -19.39 18.46
CA MET A 355 -12.20 -19.49 18.23
C MET A 355 -11.56 -20.43 19.27
N GLU A 356 -11.84 -20.22 20.56
CA GLU A 356 -11.30 -21.04 21.65
C GLU A 356 -11.76 -22.50 21.54
N SER A 357 -13.06 -22.73 21.34
CA SER A 357 -13.60 -24.09 21.15
C SER A 357 -12.97 -24.78 19.94
N SER A 358 -12.74 -24.04 18.85
CA SER A 358 -12.05 -24.56 17.66
C SER A 358 -10.61 -24.96 17.94
N ALA A 359 -9.90 -24.22 18.81
CA ALA A 359 -8.55 -24.58 19.23
C ALA A 359 -8.53 -25.88 20.06
N LYS A 360 -9.43 -26.03 21.04
CA LYS A 360 -9.55 -27.24 21.86
C LYS A 360 -9.82 -28.48 21.02
N ASN A 361 -10.77 -28.39 20.09
CA ASN A 361 -11.21 -29.53 19.27
C ASN A 361 -10.28 -29.85 18.08
N GLY A 362 -9.02 -29.53 18.14
CA GLY A 362 -8.09 -29.73 17.02
C GLY A 362 -6.75 -30.29 17.43
N PHE A 363 -6.61 -30.83 18.63
CA PHE A 363 -5.35 -31.35 19.19
C PHE A 363 -4.19 -30.33 19.08
N THR A 364 -4.50 -29.03 19.14
CA THR A 364 -3.49 -27.97 18.99
C THR A 364 -2.48 -27.97 20.14
N ASN A 365 -2.82 -28.63 21.26
CA ASN A 365 -2.01 -28.83 22.45
C ASN A 365 -1.21 -30.14 22.45
N ALA A 366 -1.27 -30.93 21.37
CA ALA A 366 -0.55 -32.23 21.31
C ALA A 366 0.98 -32.08 21.43
N THR A 367 1.54 -31.01 20.84
CA THR A 367 2.97 -30.72 20.99
C THR A 367 3.34 -30.45 22.46
N ASP A 368 2.47 -29.76 23.18
CA ASP A 368 2.69 -29.42 24.60
C ASP A 368 2.62 -30.68 25.50
N ALA A 369 1.78 -31.65 25.12
CA ALA A 369 1.77 -32.97 25.76
C ALA A 369 3.08 -33.77 25.49
N ALA A 370 3.66 -33.63 24.31
CA ALA A 370 4.96 -34.24 24.02
C ALA A 370 6.09 -33.54 24.82
N ASP A 371 6.08 -32.23 24.89
CA ASP A 371 7.04 -31.44 25.68
C ASP A 371 6.91 -31.77 27.19
N TYR A 372 5.69 -32.00 27.69
CA TYR A 372 5.48 -32.48 29.05
C TYR A 372 6.24 -33.80 29.31
N LEU A 373 6.11 -34.78 28.43
CA LEU A 373 6.82 -36.08 28.57
C LEU A 373 8.33 -35.88 28.48
N VAL A 374 8.82 -35.00 27.62
CA VAL A 374 10.26 -34.70 27.53
C VAL A 374 10.80 -34.09 28.83
N ASN A 375 10.05 -33.20 29.44
CA ASN A 375 10.38 -32.63 30.75
C ASN A 375 10.38 -33.65 31.90
N HIS A 376 9.67 -34.79 31.69
CA HIS A 376 9.68 -35.94 32.60
C HIS A 376 10.65 -37.06 32.21
N GLY A 377 11.63 -36.75 31.32
CA GLY A 377 12.76 -37.61 30.98
C GLY A 377 12.50 -38.58 29.82
N VAL A 378 11.37 -38.47 29.11
CA VAL A 378 11.10 -39.27 27.90
C VAL A 378 11.82 -38.65 26.71
N PRO A 379 12.61 -39.38 25.92
CA PRO A 379 13.20 -38.83 24.69
C PRO A 379 12.13 -38.30 23.75
N PHE A 380 12.41 -37.15 23.09
CA PHE A 380 11.41 -36.47 22.24
C PHE A 380 10.76 -37.39 21.19
N ARG A 381 11.54 -38.26 20.56
CA ARG A 381 11.01 -39.18 19.52
C ARG A 381 10.01 -40.17 20.09
N ASP A 382 10.26 -40.65 21.29
CA ASP A 382 9.35 -41.58 22.00
C ASP A 382 8.10 -40.81 22.52
N ALA A 383 8.30 -39.60 23.06
CA ALA A 383 7.22 -38.71 23.47
C ALA A 383 6.27 -38.39 22.29
N HIS A 384 6.81 -38.09 21.11
CA HIS A 384 6.00 -37.89 19.90
C HIS A 384 5.19 -39.13 19.52
N GLY A 385 5.78 -40.32 19.61
CA GLY A 385 5.09 -41.59 19.38
C GLY A 385 3.94 -41.86 20.38
N ILE A 386 4.18 -41.59 21.68
CA ILE A 386 3.17 -41.71 22.74
C ILE A 386 2.00 -40.74 22.46
N VAL A 387 2.29 -39.48 22.14
CA VAL A 387 1.23 -38.50 21.87
C VAL A 387 0.45 -38.85 20.60
N GLY A 388 1.10 -39.42 19.58
CA GLY A 388 0.40 -39.97 18.42
C GLY A 388 -0.64 -41.02 18.81
N GLN A 389 -0.35 -41.88 19.81
CA GLN A 389 -1.30 -42.85 20.33
C GLN A 389 -2.44 -42.20 21.14
N LEU A 390 -2.15 -41.11 21.88
CA LEU A 390 -3.19 -40.33 22.58
C LEU A 390 -4.17 -39.72 21.56
N VAL A 391 -3.67 -39.12 20.47
CA VAL A 391 -4.52 -38.54 19.41
C VAL A 391 -5.42 -39.61 18.78
N LEU A 392 -4.87 -40.75 18.39
CA LEU A 392 -5.65 -41.87 17.83
C LEU A 392 -6.71 -42.40 18.81
N PHE A 393 -6.37 -42.46 20.09
CA PHE A 393 -7.33 -42.88 21.15
C PHE A 393 -8.48 -41.86 21.25
N CYS A 394 -8.16 -40.55 21.26
CA CYS A 394 -9.15 -39.50 21.33
C CYS A 394 -10.05 -39.48 20.09
N GLU A 395 -9.48 -39.60 18.90
CA GLU A 395 -10.24 -39.70 17.64
C GLU A 395 -11.21 -40.88 17.64
N GLY A 396 -10.76 -42.05 18.13
CA GLY A 396 -11.60 -43.24 18.26
C GLY A 396 -12.79 -43.08 19.22
N LYS A 397 -12.67 -42.18 20.20
CA LYS A 397 -13.71 -41.85 21.18
C LYS A 397 -14.52 -40.59 20.84
N GLY A 398 -14.04 -39.75 19.89
CA GLY A 398 -14.64 -38.49 19.57
C GLY A 398 -14.48 -37.43 20.68
N ILE A 399 -13.35 -37.42 21.40
CA ILE A 399 -13.04 -36.53 22.53
C ILE A 399 -11.74 -35.73 22.22
N SER A 400 -11.48 -34.67 22.97
CA SER A 400 -10.19 -33.94 22.96
C SER A 400 -9.22 -34.54 24.00
N LEU A 401 -7.93 -34.07 23.96
CA LEU A 401 -6.96 -34.44 25.01
C LEU A 401 -7.41 -33.95 26.38
N ASP A 402 -8.04 -32.78 26.45
CA ASP A 402 -8.55 -32.19 27.69
C ASP A 402 -9.67 -33.02 28.36
N ASP A 403 -10.35 -33.90 27.61
CA ASP A 403 -11.46 -34.73 28.08
C ASP A 403 -11.00 -36.12 28.57
N MET A 404 -9.72 -36.46 28.37
CA MET A 404 -9.18 -37.75 28.83
C MET A 404 -9.09 -37.79 30.36
N THR A 405 -9.37 -38.93 30.95
CA THR A 405 -9.10 -39.19 32.38
C THR A 405 -7.63 -39.51 32.61
N LEU A 406 -7.13 -39.30 33.83
CA LEU A 406 -5.74 -39.61 34.16
C LEU A 406 -5.42 -41.10 33.96
N ASP A 407 -6.37 -41.99 34.26
CA ASP A 407 -6.21 -43.43 34.05
C ASP A 407 -6.03 -43.74 32.54
N GLU A 408 -6.73 -43.06 31.66
CA GLU A 408 -6.58 -43.22 30.22
C GLU A 408 -5.20 -42.69 29.72
N PHE A 409 -4.72 -41.55 30.24
CA PHE A 409 -3.36 -41.11 30.02
C PHE A 409 -2.33 -42.14 30.48
N LYS A 410 -2.47 -42.63 31.73
CA LYS A 410 -1.56 -43.62 32.33
C LYS A 410 -1.60 -44.98 31.65
N ALA A 411 -2.71 -45.33 31.04
CA ALA A 411 -2.82 -46.57 30.27
C ALA A 411 -1.95 -46.55 28.99
N ILE A 412 -1.67 -45.34 28.43
CA ILE A 412 -0.81 -45.17 27.27
C ILE A 412 0.65 -44.95 27.70
N SER A 413 0.88 -44.13 28.75
CA SER A 413 2.20 -43.96 29.35
C SER A 413 2.07 -43.71 30.86
N PRO A 414 2.77 -44.50 31.72
CA PRO A 414 2.71 -44.33 33.18
C PRO A 414 3.39 -43.05 33.66
N VAL A 415 4.06 -42.29 32.76
CA VAL A 415 4.76 -41.05 33.07
C VAL A 415 3.78 -39.89 33.32
N PHE A 416 2.56 -39.95 32.79
CA PHE A 416 1.56 -38.90 33.00
C PHE A 416 1.09 -38.84 34.44
N GLU A 417 1.06 -37.62 35.00
CA GLU A 417 0.52 -37.30 36.32
C GLU A 417 -0.58 -36.26 36.23
N GLU A 418 -1.21 -35.86 37.35
CA GLU A 418 -2.33 -34.91 37.41
C GLU A 418 -2.01 -33.55 36.76
N ASP A 419 -0.76 -33.12 36.78
CA ASP A 419 -0.29 -31.84 36.23
C ASP A 419 -0.28 -31.77 34.69
N ILE A 420 -0.58 -32.91 34.01
CA ILE A 420 -0.79 -32.93 32.56
C ILE A 420 -1.92 -31.99 32.14
N TYR A 421 -2.99 -31.88 32.91
CA TYR A 421 -4.13 -31.01 32.58
C TYR A 421 -3.76 -29.54 32.57
N ASP A 422 -2.87 -29.10 33.48
CA ASP A 422 -2.35 -27.75 33.43
C ASP A 422 -1.41 -27.57 32.23
N ALA A 423 -0.54 -28.55 31.98
CA ALA A 423 0.43 -28.48 30.90
C ALA A 423 -0.21 -28.36 29.51
N ILE A 424 -1.34 -29.01 29.24
CA ILE A 424 -2.06 -29.04 27.96
C ILE A 424 -3.18 -27.98 27.87
N SER A 425 -3.44 -27.22 28.96
CA SER A 425 -4.43 -26.13 28.88
C SER A 425 -4.05 -25.13 27.83
N LEU A 426 -4.98 -24.59 27.02
CA LEU A 426 -4.70 -23.63 25.97
C LEU A 426 -3.95 -22.41 26.51
N LYS A 427 -4.31 -21.96 27.70
CA LYS A 427 -3.65 -20.82 28.35
C LYS A 427 -2.18 -21.12 28.62
N THR A 428 -1.88 -22.26 29.25
CA THR A 428 -0.50 -22.66 29.56
C THR A 428 0.30 -22.87 28.27
N CYS A 429 -0.29 -23.56 27.27
CA CYS A 429 0.34 -23.77 25.98
C CYS A 429 0.77 -22.46 25.31
N VAL A 430 -0.04 -21.42 25.37
CA VAL A 430 0.28 -20.12 24.80
C VAL A 430 1.27 -19.37 25.69
N ASP A 431 1.00 -19.25 26.99
CA ASP A 431 1.76 -18.41 27.92
C ASP A 431 3.23 -18.87 28.11
N LYS A 432 3.50 -20.18 27.96
CA LYS A 432 4.88 -20.72 28.03
C LYS A 432 5.73 -20.39 26.81
N ARG A 433 5.16 -19.86 25.73
CA ARG A 433 5.90 -19.42 24.53
C ARG A 433 6.41 -18.00 24.71
N LEU A 434 7.55 -17.85 25.40
CA LEU A 434 8.10 -16.57 25.89
C LEU A 434 9.15 -15.93 24.97
N THR A 435 9.58 -16.62 23.91
CA THR A 435 10.55 -16.03 22.97
C THR A 435 9.93 -14.84 22.25
N ILE A 436 10.75 -13.84 21.91
CA ILE A 436 10.26 -12.65 21.20
C ILE A 436 9.59 -13.07 19.88
N GLY A 437 8.41 -12.50 19.62
CA GLY A 437 7.59 -12.85 18.45
C GLY A 437 6.69 -14.08 18.64
N ALA A 438 6.72 -14.74 19.79
CA ALA A 438 5.82 -15.86 20.12
C ALA A 438 4.47 -15.35 20.68
N PRO A 439 3.41 -16.20 20.73
CA PRO A 439 2.06 -15.78 21.12
C PRO A 439 1.86 -15.57 22.63
N GLY A 440 2.80 -15.96 23.48
CA GLY A 440 2.66 -15.83 24.94
C GLY A 440 2.47 -14.36 25.37
N LYS A 441 1.64 -14.16 26.39
CA LYS A 441 1.23 -12.81 26.80
C LYS A 441 2.41 -11.86 27.04
N GLU A 442 3.45 -12.29 27.77
CA GLU A 442 4.62 -11.48 28.03
C GLU A 442 5.40 -11.12 26.75
N ALA A 443 5.50 -12.04 25.79
CA ALA A 443 6.14 -11.80 24.51
C ALA A 443 5.32 -10.83 23.66
N MET A 444 3.99 -10.98 23.65
CA MET A 444 3.07 -10.07 22.93
C MET A 444 3.07 -8.66 23.52
N ASP A 445 3.07 -8.51 24.85
CA ASP A 445 3.13 -7.20 25.50
C ASP A 445 4.41 -6.44 25.09
N LYS A 446 5.56 -7.13 24.98
CA LYS A 446 6.81 -6.55 24.47
C LYS A 446 6.70 -6.11 23.01
N VAL A 447 6.13 -6.95 22.13
CA VAL A 447 5.94 -6.63 20.71
C VAL A 447 4.99 -5.46 20.54
N ILE A 448 3.87 -5.43 21.27
CA ILE A 448 2.92 -4.31 21.27
C ILE A 448 3.61 -3.01 21.69
N ALA A 449 4.43 -3.03 22.74
CA ALA A 449 5.16 -1.84 23.19
C ALA A 449 6.12 -1.30 22.12
N ILE A 450 6.90 -2.19 21.47
CA ILE A 450 7.81 -1.82 20.37
C ILE A 450 7.03 -1.21 19.19
N ASN A 451 5.91 -1.80 18.83
CA ASN A 451 5.11 -1.35 17.68
C ASN A 451 4.35 -0.05 17.97
N LYS A 452 3.95 0.19 19.23
CA LYS A 452 3.43 1.50 19.66
C LYS A 452 4.48 2.61 19.55
N GLU A 453 5.71 2.34 19.98
CA GLU A 453 6.80 3.29 19.79
C GLU A 453 7.05 3.59 18.31
N TYR A 454 7.00 2.58 17.45
CA TYR A 454 7.09 2.77 16.00
C TYR A 454 5.97 3.68 15.46
N LEU A 455 4.72 3.48 15.88
CA LEU A 455 3.58 4.31 15.43
C LEU A 455 3.62 5.75 15.95
N SER A 456 4.34 6.01 17.03
CA SER A 456 4.49 7.35 17.61
C SER A 456 5.49 8.24 16.85
N LYS A 457 6.32 7.62 16.03
CA LYS A 457 7.30 8.28 15.12
C LYS A 457 6.66 8.55 13.78
#